data_ee036c0cd40200570044573d53c031a5
#
_entry.id   ee036c0cd40200570044573d53c031a5
#
_cell.length_a   1.000
_cell.length_b   1.000
_cell.length_c   1.000
_cell.angle_alpha   90.00
_cell.angle_beta   90.00
_cell.angle_gamma   90.00
#
_symmetry.space_group_name_H-M   'P 1'
#
loop_
_entity.id
_entity.type
_entity.pdbx_description
1 polymer ?
#
loop_
_entity_poly.entity_id
_entity_poly.type
_entity_poly.pdbx_seq_one_letter_code
_entity_poly.pdbx_strand_id
1 'polypeptide(L)'
;MTHILIAEELQHEFKRELDYSTYILGTIAPDAVHAQSDFRVEQKERSHLFAEGLRWGQIRDEKDSQIWLESIKNYYLNNRHKYNIDFLLGYIVHLLADVYCSLHFYAPFVNGIDGNYEEKMAQFKRENYCVNYYFFENFSKKKNLDDILRKGQPITLKGIISKAVIERRIEQLLEFEFKRWDISHIEEQKICKIKDMECLIQGASLFIKKIFIDDYYLFGR
;
A
#
# COMPACT_ATOMS: atom_id res chain seq x y z
N MET A 1 -6.01 -4.10 -3.10
CA MET A 1 -7.26 -3.65 -2.42
C MET A 1 -7.02 -3.18 -0.99
N THR A 2 -6.19 -3.87 -0.23
CA THR A 2 -5.88 -3.55 1.19
C THR A 2 -5.55 -2.07 1.43
N HIS A 3 -4.63 -1.46 0.66
CA HIS A 3 -4.29 -0.03 0.80
C HIS A 3 -5.46 0.91 0.52
N ILE A 4 -6.34 0.55 -0.42
CA ILE A 4 -7.56 1.34 -0.71
C ILE A 4 -8.52 1.29 0.48
N LEU A 5 -8.69 0.14 1.13
CA LEU A 5 -9.54 0.01 2.32
C LEU A 5 -8.98 0.81 3.50
N ILE A 6 -7.68 0.74 3.75
CA ILE A 6 -7.03 1.56 4.79
C ILE A 6 -7.24 3.05 4.51
N ALA A 7 -7.07 3.48 3.26
CA ALA A 7 -7.30 4.87 2.89
C ALA A 7 -8.76 5.28 3.02
N GLU A 8 -9.70 4.39 2.70
CA GLU A 8 -11.14 4.61 2.89
C GLU A 8 -11.49 4.84 4.36
N GLU A 9 -10.92 4.07 5.28
CA GLU A 9 -11.12 4.28 6.71
C GLU A 9 -10.57 5.62 7.19
N LEU A 10 -9.45 6.07 6.61
CA LEU A 10 -8.72 7.26 7.05
C LEU A 10 -9.20 8.56 6.41
N GLN A 11 -9.97 8.54 5.32
CA GLN A 11 -10.31 9.74 4.56
C GLN A 11 -10.98 10.84 5.39
N HIS A 12 -11.80 10.47 6.37
CA HIS A 12 -12.54 11.39 7.23
C HIS A 12 -11.75 11.87 8.47
N GLU A 13 -10.57 11.29 8.71
CA GLU A 13 -9.72 11.67 9.83
C GLU A 13 -8.84 12.89 9.50
N PHE A 14 -8.63 13.18 8.22
CA PHE A 14 -7.88 14.36 7.80
C PHE A 14 -8.71 15.64 8.05
N LYS A 15 -8.11 16.64 8.69
CA LYS A 15 -8.74 17.93 9.02
C LYS A 15 -8.86 18.87 7.79
N ARG A 16 -9.21 18.30 6.64
CA ARG A 16 -9.39 18.99 5.38
C ARG A 16 -10.29 18.18 4.46
N GLU A 17 -10.96 18.87 3.54
CA GLU A 17 -11.60 18.20 2.42
C GLU A 17 -10.54 17.65 1.45
N LEU A 18 -10.68 16.40 1.05
CA LEU A 18 -9.80 15.72 0.10
C LEU A 18 -10.45 15.66 -1.29
N ASP A 19 -9.67 15.84 -2.34
CA ASP A 19 -10.00 15.23 -3.64
C ASP A 19 -9.84 13.72 -3.50
N TYR A 20 -10.97 13.08 -3.21
CA TYR A 20 -11.03 11.66 -2.91
C TYR A 20 -10.40 10.80 -4.01
N SER A 21 -10.68 11.08 -5.29
CA SER A 21 -10.15 10.33 -6.42
C SER A 21 -8.62 10.43 -6.49
N THR A 22 -8.09 11.62 -6.29
CA THR A 22 -6.63 11.85 -6.30
C THR A 22 -5.97 11.23 -5.06
N TYR A 23 -6.62 11.27 -3.90
CA TYR A 23 -6.15 10.62 -2.68
C TYR A 23 -6.08 9.08 -2.85
N ILE A 24 -7.16 8.45 -3.34
CA ILE A 24 -7.17 6.99 -3.59
C ILE A 24 -6.14 6.61 -4.66
N LEU A 25 -5.97 7.42 -5.71
CA LEU A 25 -4.93 7.18 -6.70
C LEU A 25 -3.52 7.19 -6.08
N GLY A 26 -3.27 8.09 -5.13
CA GLY A 26 -2.03 8.11 -4.37
C GLY A 26 -1.74 6.78 -3.67
N THR A 27 -2.77 6.09 -3.16
CA THR A 27 -2.59 4.83 -2.41
C THR A 27 -2.18 3.63 -3.27
N ILE A 28 -2.30 3.72 -4.58
CA ILE A 28 -1.85 2.65 -5.48
C ILE A 28 -0.52 2.98 -6.17
N ALA A 29 -0.07 4.21 -6.03
CA ALA A 29 1.08 4.73 -6.77
C ALA A 29 2.42 4.09 -6.38
N PRO A 30 2.77 3.80 -5.10
CA PRO A 30 4.02 3.15 -4.75
C PRO A 30 4.21 1.80 -5.47
N ASP A 31 3.14 1.00 -5.55
CA ASP A 31 3.15 -0.31 -6.20
C ASP A 31 3.02 -0.23 -7.74
N ALA A 32 2.86 0.95 -8.31
CA ALA A 32 2.73 1.09 -9.77
C ALA A 32 3.99 0.63 -10.52
N VAL A 33 5.14 0.56 -9.87
CA VAL A 33 6.37 0.00 -10.44
C VAL A 33 6.20 -1.43 -10.93
N HIS A 34 5.29 -2.21 -10.33
CA HIS A 34 4.97 -3.58 -10.76
C HIS A 34 4.28 -3.67 -12.13
N ALA A 35 3.74 -2.55 -12.64
CA ALA A 35 3.17 -2.48 -13.99
C ALA A 35 4.23 -2.22 -15.08
N GLN A 36 5.52 -2.17 -14.73
CA GLN A 36 6.61 -1.99 -15.68
C GLN A 36 7.09 -3.34 -16.19
N SER A 37 7.33 -3.45 -17.50
CA SER A 37 7.85 -4.69 -18.12
C SER A 37 9.28 -5.01 -17.71
N ASP A 38 10.05 -4.00 -17.29
CA ASP A 38 11.44 -4.09 -16.83
C ASP A 38 11.55 -3.91 -15.31
N PHE A 39 10.50 -4.33 -14.57
CA PHE A 39 10.46 -4.22 -13.12
C PHE A 39 11.70 -4.84 -12.46
N ARG A 40 12.28 -4.09 -11.51
CA ARG A 40 13.37 -4.52 -10.64
C ARG A 40 13.07 -4.13 -9.21
N VAL A 41 13.63 -4.88 -8.27
CA VAL A 41 13.43 -4.65 -6.84
C VAL A 41 13.86 -3.25 -6.39
N GLU A 42 14.90 -2.70 -7.00
CA GLU A 42 15.39 -1.33 -6.71
C GLU A 42 14.36 -0.25 -7.08
N GLN A 43 13.50 -0.51 -8.07
CA GLN A 43 12.39 0.39 -8.40
C GLN A 43 11.35 0.40 -7.29
N LYS A 44 11.06 -0.77 -6.70
CA LYS A 44 10.17 -0.89 -5.54
C LYS A 44 10.79 -0.23 -4.30
N GLU A 45 12.05 -0.50 -4.00
CA GLU A 45 12.75 0.13 -2.88
C GLU A 45 12.69 1.67 -2.98
N ARG A 46 12.90 2.20 -4.18
CA ARG A 46 12.81 3.64 -4.46
C ARG A 46 11.40 4.19 -4.31
N SER A 47 10.41 3.51 -4.89
CA SER A 47 9.00 3.95 -4.79
C SER A 47 8.44 3.81 -3.39
N HIS A 48 9.00 2.94 -2.55
CA HIS A 48 8.63 2.78 -1.16
C HIS A 48 9.53 3.58 -0.19
N LEU A 49 10.42 4.43 -0.74
CA LEU A 49 11.29 5.32 0.03
C LEU A 49 12.17 4.58 1.05
N PHE A 50 12.66 3.40 0.70
CA PHE A 50 13.60 2.69 1.56
C PHE A 50 14.86 3.53 1.77
N ALA A 51 15.28 3.64 3.03
CA ALA A 51 16.54 4.30 3.38
C ALA A 51 17.73 3.44 2.94
N GLU A 52 18.89 4.09 2.83
CA GLU A 52 20.14 3.39 2.53
C GLU A 52 20.41 2.28 3.57
N GLY A 53 20.75 1.10 3.08
CA GLY A 53 20.98 -0.09 3.91
C GLY A 53 19.76 -0.95 4.18
N LEU A 54 18.56 -0.46 3.93
CA LEU A 54 17.35 -1.28 3.97
C LEU A 54 17.08 -1.93 2.61
N ARG A 55 16.53 -3.14 2.64
CA ARG A 55 16.14 -3.89 1.45
C ARG A 55 14.71 -4.41 1.57
N TRP A 56 14.03 -4.49 0.44
CA TRP A 56 12.70 -5.09 0.38
C TRP A 56 12.74 -6.53 0.94
N GLY A 57 11.77 -6.85 1.79
CA GLY A 57 11.67 -8.17 2.42
C GLY A 57 12.67 -8.42 3.56
N GLN A 58 13.47 -7.42 3.95
CA GLN A 58 14.46 -7.53 5.03
C GLN A 58 14.13 -6.67 6.25
N ILE A 59 12.98 -6.02 6.30
CA ILE A 59 12.50 -5.35 7.50
C ILE A 59 12.16 -6.41 8.53
N ARG A 60 12.90 -6.43 9.65
CA ARG A 60 12.88 -7.53 10.63
C ARG A 60 12.38 -7.11 11.99
N ASP A 61 12.61 -5.87 12.36
CA ASP A 61 12.38 -5.37 13.70
C ASP A 61 11.92 -3.90 13.70
N GLU A 62 11.65 -3.40 14.90
CA GLU A 62 11.23 -2.01 15.11
C GLU A 62 12.30 -1.00 14.69
N LYS A 63 13.59 -1.36 14.79
CA LYS A 63 14.69 -0.46 14.40
C LYS A 63 14.72 -0.22 12.91
N ASP A 64 14.62 -1.29 12.09
CA ASP A 64 14.53 -1.18 10.63
C ASP A 64 13.30 -0.36 10.23
N SER A 65 12.16 -0.62 10.88
CA SER A 65 10.93 0.11 10.66
C SER A 65 11.03 1.58 11.03
N GLN A 66 11.73 1.92 12.10
CA GLN A 66 11.95 3.31 12.51
C GLN A 66 12.81 4.07 11.48
N ILE A 67 13.84 3.42 10.92
CA ILE A 67 14.66 4.00 9.86
C ILE A 67 13.80 4.29 8.61
N TRP A 68 12.92 3.36 8.25
CA TRP A 68 12.00 3.55 7.12
C TRP A 68 10.98 4.65 7.39
N LEU A 69 10.39 4.71 8.58
CA LEU A 69 9.48 5.78 9.00
C LEU A 69 10.13 7.16 8.89
N GLU A 70 11.38 7.31 9.33
CA GLU A 70 12.10 8.58 9.20
C GLU A 70 12.35 8.96 7.73
N SER A 71 12.63 8.01 6.86
CA SER A 71 12.73 8.25 5.42
C SER A 71 11.42 8.77 4.83
N ILE A 72 10.29 8.12 5.17
CA ILE A 72 8.94 8.51 4.73
C ILE A 72 8.60 9.92 5.24
N LYS A 73 8.84 10.18 6.52
CA LYS A 73 8.63 11.48 7.15
C LYS A 73 9.42 12.59 6.46
N ASN A 74 10.72 12.38 6.27
CA ASN A 74 11.58 13.34 5.60
C ASN A 74 11.13 13.62 4.17
N TYR A 75 10.71 12.59 3.44
CA TYR A 75 10.15 12.77 2.10
C TYR A 75 8.88 13.61 2.12
N TYR A 76 7.93 13.31 3.01
CA TYR A 76 6.69 14.08 3.15
C TYR A 76 6.97 15.56 3.44
N LEU A 77 7.78 15.85 4.46
CA LEU A 77 8.09 17.22 4.88
C LEU A 77 8.76 18.03 3.75
N ASN A 78 9.64 17.40 2.99
CA ASN A 78 10.37 18.06 1.90
C ASN A 78 9.51 18.25 0.62
N ASN A 79 8.37 17.58 0.50
CA ASN A 79 7.60 17.53 -0.75
C ASN A 79 6.13 17.96 -0.63
N ARG A 80 5.59 18.12 0.59
CA ARG A 80 4.17 18.49 0.81
C ARG A 80 3.72 19.80 0.18
N HIS A 81 4.66 20.70 -0.15
CA HIS A 81 4.38 21.97 -0.83
C HIS A 81 4.75 21.95 -2.33
N LYS A 82 5.30 20.84 -2.83
CA LYS A 82 5.76 20.71 -4.22
C LYS A 82 4.79 19.91 -5.08
N TYR A 83 4.04 19.00 -4.47
CA TYR A 83 3.13 18.09 -5.16
C TYR A 83 1.68 18.32 -4.74
N ASN A 84 0.74 17.77 -5.51
CA ASN A 84 -0.64 17.72 -5.08
C ASN A 84 -0.74 17.00 -3.74
N ILE A 85 -1.26 17.68 -2.73
CA ILE A 85 -1.25 17.19 -1.36
C ILE A 85 -2.16 15.97 -1.18
N ASP A 86 -3.29 15.89 -1.89
CA ASP A 86 -4.21 14.76 -1.76
C ASP A 86 -3.58 13.48 -2.30
N PHE A 87 -2.90 13.57 -3.46
CA PHE A 87 -2.10 12.46 -3.97
C PHE A 87 -0.99 12.07 -2.99
N LEU A 88 -0.26 13.05 -2.46
CA LEU A 88 0.85 12.78 -1.54
C LEU A 88 0.37 12.14 -0.25
N LEU A 89 -0.78 12.56 0.30
CA LEU A 89 -1.38 11.93 1.47
C LEU A 89 -1.71 10.46 1.22
N GLY A 90 -2.33 10.14 0.10
CA GLY A 90 -2.58 8.76 -0.30
C GLY A 90 -1.29 7.94 -0.44
N TYR A 91 -0.28 8.54 -1.07
CA TYR A 91 1.05 7.93 -1.23
C TYR A 91 1.68 7.58 0.12
N ILE A 92 1.65 8.50 1.07
CA ILE A 92 2.21 8.30 2.43
C ILE A 92 1.39 7.25 3.21
N VAL A 93 0.05 7.28 3.10
CA VAL A 93 -0.82 6.25 3.73
C VAL A 93 -0.43 4.85 3.27
N HIS A 94 -0.19 4.64 1.97
CA HIS A 94 0.30 3.35 1.46
C HIS A 94 1.61 2.94 2.15
N LEU A 95 2.60 3.82 2.16
CA LEU A 95 3.92 3.49 2.73
C LEU A 95 3.86 3.17 4.21
N LEU A 96 3.07 3.93 4.97
CA LEU A 96 2.87 3.67 6.40
C LEU A 96 2.12 2.37 6.66
N ALA A 97 1.16 2.02 5.81
CA ALA A 97 0.51 0.71 5.83
C ALA A 97 1.52 -0.41 5.60
N ASP A 98 2.43 -0.26 4.65
CA ASP A 98 3.49 -1.24 4.38
C ASP A 98 4.49 -1.38 5.55
N VAL A 99 4.81 -0.29 6.24
CA VAL A 99 5.63 -0.37 7.48
C VAL A 99 4.92 -1.25 8.50
N TYR A 100 3.65 -0.98 8.78
CA TYR A 100 2.86 -1.78 9.72
C TYR A 100 2.75 -3.24 9.30
N CYS A 101 2.38 -3.48 8.03
CA CYS A 101 2.24 -4.82 7.47
C CYS A 101 3.56 -5.61 7.49
N SER A 102 4.68 -4.96 7.25
CA SER A 102 6.00 -5.61 7.30
C SER A 102 6.30 -6.17 8.68
N LEU A 103 6.02 -5.42 9.76
CA LEU A 103 6.26 -5.87 11.12
C LEU A 103 5.26 -6.90 11.62
N HIS A 104 3.98 -6.67 11.38
CA HIS A 104 2.91 -7.42 12.04
C HIS A 104 2.41 -8.62 11.23
N PHE A 105 2.78 -8.71 9.95
CA PHE A 105 2.34 -9.78 9.08
C PHE A 105 3.48 -10.41 8.27
N TYR A 106 4.18 -9.61 7.45
CA TYR A 106 5.13 -10.17 6.48
C TYR A 106 6.38 -10.75 7.14
N ALA A 107 7.03 -10.04 8.08
CA ALA A 107 8.21 -10.54 8.77
C ALA A 107 7.89 -11.77 9.65
N PRO A 108 6.82 -11.80 10.46
CA PRO A 108 6.38 -13.02 11.14
C PRO A 108 6.13 -14.20 10.19
N PHE A 109 5.46 -13.94 9.05
CA PHE A 109 5.23 -14.98 8.05
C PHE A 109 6.54 -15.54 7.48
N VAL A 110 7.45 -14.67 7.02
CA VAL A 110 8.72 -15.09 6.43
C VAL A 110 9.60 -15.83 7.44
N ASN A 111 9.67 -15.33 8.67
CA ASN A 111 10.45 -15.95 9.74
C ASN A 111 9.88 -17.29 10.19
N GLY A 112 8.58 -17.50 10.04
CA GLY A 112 7.87 -18.73 10.36
C GLY A 112 7.84 -19.75 9.21
N ILE A 113 8.49 -19.48 8.07
CA ILE A 113 8.55 -20.44 6.98
C ILE A 113 9.40 -21.64 7.38
N ASP A 114 8.72 -22.79 7.47
CA ASP A 114 9.34 -24.10 7.58
C ASP A 114 9.19 -24.85 6.24
N GLY A 115 10.30 -25.33 5.70
CA GLY A 115 10.34 -26.08 4.44
C GLY A 115 10.65 -25.22 3.21
N ASN A 116 9.96 -25.47 2.09
CA ASN A 116 10.26 -24.84 0.81
C ASN A 116 9.81 -23.36 0.77
N TYR A 117 10.77 -22.46 0.81
CA TYR A 117 10.53 -21.01 0.76
C TYR A 117 9.78 -20.57 -0.52
N GLU A 118 10.19 -21.11 -1.67
CA GLU A 118 9.59 -20.72 -2.96
C GLU A 118 8.11 -21.13 -3.05
N GLU A 119 7.76 -22.33 -2.58
CA GLU A 119 6.38 -22.78 -2.50
C GLU A 119 5.53 -21.90 -1.58
N LYS A 120 6.06 -21.56 -0.40
CA LYS A 120 5.36 -20.69 0.56
C LYS A 120 5.14 -19.29 0.02
N MET A 121 6.14 -18.73 -0.66
CA MET A 121 6.01 -17.42 -1.31
C MET A 121 5.04 -17.45 -2.49
N ALA A 122 5.00 -18.52 -3.28
CA ALA A 122 4.02 -18.69 -4.34
C ALA A 122 2.59 -18.83 -3.76
N GLN A 123 2.42 -19.57 -2.67
CA GLN A 123 1.15 -19.68 -1.95
C GLN A 123 0.71 -18.33 -1.39
N PHE A 124 1.61 -17.61 -0.68
CA PHE A 124 1.35 -16.27 -0.18
C PHE A 124 0.86 -15.33 -1.29
N LYS A 125 1.57 -15.30 -2.41
CA LYS A 125 1.21 -14.43 -3.55
C LYS A 125 -0.19 -14.76 -4.09
N ARG A 126 -0.50 -16.04 -4.28
CA ARG A 126 -1.83 -16.48 -4.76
C ARG A 126 -2.93 -16.09 -3.77
N GLU A 127 -2.74 -16.42 -2.49
CA GLU A 127 -3.72 -16.12 -1.45
C GLU A 127 -3.93 -14.60 -1.29
N ASN A 128 -2.88 -13.80 -1.40
CA ASN A 128 -2.97 -12.35 -1.38
C ASN A 128 -3.81 -11.79 -2.55
N TYR A 129 -3.69 -12.34 -3.76
CA TYR A 129 -4.57 -11.96 -4.86
C TYR A 129 -6.03 -12.35 -4.59
N CYS A 130 -6.28 -13.55 -4.09
CA CYS A 130 -7.64 -14.00 -3.78
C CYS A 130 -8.29 -13.12 -2.69
N VAL A 131 -7.59 -12.81 -1.60
CA VAL A 131 -8.15 -11.96 -0.54
C VAL A 131 -8.36 -10.52 -1.00
N ASN A 132 -7.46 -9.96 -1.81
CA ASN A 132 -7.66 -8.63 -2.40
C ASN A 132 -8.87 -8.61 -3.35
N TYR A 133 -9.10 -9.68 -4.11
CA TYR A 133 -10.29 -9.79 -4.95
C TYR A 133 -11.56 -9.97 -4.10
N TYR A 134 -11.53 -10.76 -3.03
CA TYR A 134 -12.62 -10.86 -2.08
C TYR A 134 -13.01 -9.50 -1.50
N PHE A 135 -12.04 -8.72 -1.05
CA PHE A 135 -12.28 -7.37 -0.56
C PHE A 135 -12.83 -6.43 -1.63
N PHE A 136 -12.36 -6.55 -2.87
CA PHE A 136 -12.90 -5.79 -3.99
C PHE A 136 -14.37 -6.16 -4.24
N GLU A 137 -14.72 -7.45 -4.25
CA GLU A 137 -16.09 -7.91 -4.45
C GLU A 137 -17.05 -7.38 -3.36
N ASN A 138 -16.57 -7.21 -2.14
CA ASN A 138 -17.34 -6.72 -1.00
C ASN A 138 -17.21 -5.20 -0.76
N PHE A 139 -16.45 -4.50 -1.58
CA PHE A 139 -16.25 -3.06 -1.42
C PHE A 139 -17.50 -2.26 -1.79
N SER A 140 -17.96 -1.40 -0.89
CA SER A 140 -19.20 -0.60 -1.07
C SER A 140 -19.17 0.28 -2.32
N LYS A 141 -17.99 0.81 -2.68
CA LYS A 141 -17.76 1.66 -3.86
C LYS A 141 -17.25 0.88 -5.09
N LYS A 142 -17.34 -0.45 -5.10
CA LYS A 142 -16.84 -1.31 -6.19
C LYS A 142 -17.29 -0.84 -7.57
N LYS A 143 -18.58 -0.51 -7.73
CA LYS A 143 -19.15 -0.08 -9.01
C LYS A 143 -18.54 1.22 -9.55
N ASN A 144 -18.03 2.05 -8.68
CA ASN A 144 -17.48 3.37 -9.01
C ASN A 144 -15.95 3.41 -8.97
N LEU A 145 -15.29 2.28 -8.61
CA LEU A 145 -13.85 2.28 -8.39
C LEU A 145 -13.04 2.59 -9.67
N ASP A 146 -13.50 2.11 -10.82
CA ASP A 146 -12.91 2.50 -12.12
C ASP A 146 -12.96 4.02 -12.32
N ASP A 147 -14.13 4.62 -12.18
CA ASP A 147 -14.31 6.06 -12.27
C ASP A 147 -13.45 6.82 -11.24
N ILE A 148 -13.38 6.35 -10.00
CA ILE A 148 -12.58 6.96 -8.95
C ILE A 148 -11.10 6.98 -9.35
N LEU A 149 -10.56 5.85 -9.77
CA LEU A 149 -9.15 5.74 -10.15
C LEU A 149 -8.82 6.58 -11.40
N ARG A 150 -9.70 6.61 -12.40
CA ARG A 150 -9.50 7.37 -13.64
C ARG A 150 -9.70 8.87 -13.48
N LYS A 151 -10.53 9.32 -12.53
CA LYS A 151 -10.70 10.75 -12.21
C LYS A 151 -9.56 11.31 -11.38
N GLY A 152 -8.85 10.47 -10.63
CA GLY A 152 -7.68 10.89 -9.89
C GLY A 152 -6.62 11.53 -10.78
N GLN A 153 -5.86 12.46 -10.23
CA GLN A 153 -4.83 13.20 -10.98
C GLN A 153 -3.45 12.57 -10.74
N PRO A 154 -2.98 11.69 -11.64
CA PRO A 154 -1.66 11.09 -11.50
C PRO A 154 -0.56 12.13 -11.70
N ILE A 155 0.44 12.10 -10.83
CA ILE A 155 1.57 13.01 -10.87
C ILE A 155 2.88 12.26 -11.01
N THR A 156 3.88 12.91 -11.61
CA THR A 156 5.25 12.39 -11.61
C THR A 156 5.95 12.79 -10.32
N LEU A 157 6.34 11.81 -9.51
CA LEU A 157 7.26 12.01 -8.39
C LEU A 157 8.69 11.88 -8.92
N LYS A 158 9.38 13.01 -9.07
CA LYS A 158 10.67 13.09 -9.74
C LYS A 158 11.70 12.13 -9.14
N GLY A 159 12.30 11.28 -9.98
CA GLY A 159 13.28 10.28 -9.57
C GLY A 159 12.69 9.03 -8.90
N ILE A 160 11.38 8.96 -8.70
CA ILE A 160 10.68 7.87 -8.02
C ILE A 160 9.76 7.14 -8.99
N ILE A 161 8.73 7.79 -9.48
CA ILE A 161 7.73 7.18 -10.35
C ILE A 161 7.13 8.20 -11.30
N SER A 162 6.88 7.82 -12.55
CA SER A 162 6.25 8.69 -13.54
C SER A 162 4.74 8.51 -13.58
N LYS A 163 4.03 9.57 -14.00
CA LYS A 163 2.60 9.56 -14.28
C LYS A 163 2.18 8.38 -15.17
N ALA A 164 2.91 8.12 -16.25
CA ALA A 164 2.61 7.04 -17.17
C ALA A 164 2.67 5.63 -16.54
N VAL A 165 3.51 5.44 -15.52
CA VAL A 165 3.58 4.17 -14.77
C VAL A 165 2.37 4.02 -13.86
N ILE A 166 1.89 5.12 -13.25
CA ILE A 166 0.69 5.13 -12.43
C ILE A 166 -0.55 4.83 -13.29
N GLU A 167 -0.65 5.43 -14.48
CA GLU A 167 -1.73 5.15 -15.43
C GLU A 167 -1.76 3.67 -15.84
N ARG A 168 -0.61 3.06 -16.12
CA ARG A 168 -0.52 1.62 -16.37
C ARG A 168 -0.94 0.77 -15.16
N ARG A 169 -0.67 1.23 -13.94
CA ARG A 169 -1.11 0.54 -12.72
C ARG A 169 -2.62 0.50 -12.59
N ILE A 170 -3.32 1.57 -12.96
CA ILE A 170 -4.79 1.59 -12.99
C ILE A 170 -5.29 0.47 -13.90
N GLU A 171 -4.78 0.38 -15.14
CA GLU A 171 -5.19 -0.67 -16.07
C GLU A 171 -4.87 -2.08 -15.53
N GLN A 172 -3.68 -2.28 -14.93
CA GLN A 172 -3.31 -3.56 -14.33
C GLN A 172 -4.27 -3.97 -13.20
N LEU A 173 -4.66 -3.03 -12.33
CA LEU A 173 -5.62 -3.31 -11.26
C LEU A 173 -6.98 -3.70 -11.82
N LEU A 174 -7.51 -2.89 -12.75
CA LEU A 174 -8.84 -3.06 -13.29
C LEU A 174 -8.95 -4.27 -14.22
N GLU A 175 -7.90 -4.57 -15.01
CA GLU A 175 -7.92 -5.64 -16.00
C GLU A 175 -7.42 -6.99 -15.48
N PHE A 176 -6.69 -7.00 -14.37
CA PHE A 176 -6.11 -8.23 -13.84
C PHE A 176 -6.44 -8.46 -12.36
N GLU A 177 -6.07 -7.55 -11.43
CA GLU A 177 -6.17 -7.84 -10.01
C GLU A 177 -7.63 -7.83 -9.50
N PHE A 178 -8.50 -7.01 -10.10
CA PHE A 178 -9.92 -6.92 -9.77
C PHE A 178 -10.80 -7.74 -10.74
N LYS A 179 -10.20 -8.68 -11.47
CA LYS A 179 -10.94 -9.65 -12.28
C LYS A 179 -10.82 -11.05 -11.69
N ARG A 180 -11.87 -11.77 -11.82
CA ARG A 180 -12.20 -13.18 -11.54
C ARG A 180 -11.07 -14.06 -11.00
N TRP A 181 -10.74 -13.87 -9.75
CA TRP A 181 -10.00 -14.86 -8.97
C TRP A 181 -11.00 -15.87 -8.40
N ASP A 182 -10.60 -17.14 -8.31
CA ASP A 182 -11.41 -18.13 -7.63
C ASP A 182 -11.30 -17.92 -6.11
N ILE A 183 -12.44 -17.52 -5.53
CA ILE A 183 -12.59 -17.30 -4.09
C ILE A 183 -13.56 -18.29 -3.45
N SER A 184 -13.93 -19.37 -4.13
CA SER A 184 -14.83 -20.41 -3.61
C SER A 184 -14.32 -21.07 -2.34
N HIS A 185 -12.98 -21.14 -2.17
CA HIS A 185 -12.31 -21.71 -1.00
C HIS A 185 -11.55 -20.65 -0.18
N ILE A 186 -12.00 -19.40 -0.19
CA ILE A 186 -11.31 -18.29 0.46
C ILE A 186 -11.13 -18.54 1.99
N GLU A 187 -12.11 -19.20 2.63
CA GLU A 187 -12.06 -19.53 4.07
C GLU A 187 -11.00 -20.60 4.42
N GLU A 188 -10.52 -21.35 3.42
CA GLU A 188 -9.50 -22.39 3.59
C GLU A 188 -8.07 -21.85 3.50
N GLN A 189 -7.90 -20.56 3.21
CA GLN A 189 -6.59 -19.93 3.10
C GLN A 189 -5.82 -20.05 4.43
N LYS A 190 -4.52 -20.32 4.31
CA LYS A 190 -3.65 -20.59 5.47
C LYS A 190 -2.78 -19.40 5.85
N ILE A 191 -2.43 -18.57 4.88
CA ILE A 191 -1.51 -17.44 5.04
C ILE A 191 -2.30 -16.12 5.09
N CYS A 192 -3.08 -15.82 4.05
CA CYS A 192 -3.85 -14.58 3.95
C CYS A 192 -5.31 -14.82 4.34
N LYS A 193 -5.58 -15.20 5.59
CA LYS A 193 -6.96 -15.41 6.06
C LYS A 193 -7.72 -14.09 6.10
N ILE A 194 -8.99 -14.09 5.71
CA ILE A 194 -9.83 -12.88 5.68
C ILE A 194 -9.76 -12.14 7.02
N LYS A 195 -10.02 -12.84 8.14
CA LYS A 195 -10.01 -12.22 9.47
C LYS A 195 -8.67 -11.61 9.86
N ASP A 196 -7.56 -12.27 9.52
CA ASP A 196 -6.23 -11.75 9.83
C ASP A 196 -5.94 -10.49 9.00
N MET A 197 -6.38 -10.47 7.74
CA MET A 197 -6.25 -9.30 6.86
C MET A 197 -7.17 -8.15 7.27
N GLU A 198 -8.37 -8.42 7.78
CA GLU A 198 -9.25 -7.40 8.38
C GLU A 198 -8.61 -6.78 9.62
N CYS A 199 -8.07 -7.60 10.52
CA CYS A 199 -7.31 -7.11 11.69
C CYS A 199 -6.08 -6.28 11.27
N LEU A 200 -5.39 -6.68 10.20
CA LEU A 200 -4.25 -5.96 9.65
C LEU A 200 -4.67 -4.57 9.12
N ILE A 201 -5.78 -4.49 8.39
CA ILE A 201 -6.33 -3.23 7.87
C ILE A 201 -6.66 -2.28 9.05
N GLN A 202 -7.40 -2.76 10.03
CA GLN A 202 -7.77 -1.97 11.21
C GLN A 202 -6.54 -1.52 12.00
N GLY A 203 -5.59 -2.43 12.24
CA GLY A 203 -4.35 -2.12 12.95
C GLY A 203 -3.49 -1.08 12.22
N ALA A 204 -3.36 -1.21 10.90
CA ALA A 204 -2.65 -0.23 10.06
C ALA A 204 -3.36 1.13 10.09
N SER A 205 -4.67 1.17 10.00
CA SER A 205 -5.45 2.42 10.07
C SER A 205 -5.24 3.12 11.41
N LEU A 206 -5.31 2.40 12.54
CA LEU A 206 -5.06 2.96 13.87
C LEU A 206 -3.61 3.45 14.03
N PHE A 207 -2.64 2.67 13.53
CA PHE A 207 -1.23 3.06 13.53
C PHE A 207 -1.01 4.37 12.74
N ILE A 208 -1.53 4.44 11.52
CA ILE A 208 -1.38 5.62 10.65
C ILE A 208 -2.07 6.83 11.27
N LYS A 209 -3.29 6.65 11.80
CA LYS A 209 -4.00 7.73 12.51
C LYS A 209 -3.12 8.29 13.62
N LYS A 210 -2.60 7.45 14.48
CA LYS A 210 -1.77 7.85 15.61
C LYS A 210 -0.51 8.60 15.19
N ILE A 211 0.29 8.05 14.25
CA ILE A 211 1.63 8.58 13.96
C ILE A 211 1.64 9.69 12.90
N PHE A 212 0.61 9.77 12.06
CA PHE A 212 0.60 10.69 10.92
C PHE A 212 -0.50 11.75 11.00
N ILE A 213 -1.70 11.38 11.46
CA ILE A 213 -2.85 12.27 11.47
C ILE A 213 -2.97 13.02 12.80
N ASP A 214 -2.86 12.32 13.94
CA ASP A 214 -3.03 12.89 15.27
C ASP A 214 -1.74 13.46 15.82
N ASP A 215 -0.60 12.82 15.56
CA ASP A 215 0.70 13.26 16.06
C ASP A 215 1.34 14.26 15.10
N TYR A 216 0.91 15.50 15.25
CA TYR A 216 1.42 16.65 14.49
C TYR A 216 2.94 16.86 14.64
N TYR A 217 3.56 16.29 15.69
CA TYR A 217 4.97 16.45 15.98
C TYR A 217 5.87 15.56 15.14
N LEU A 218 5.44 14.35 14.78
CA LEU A 218 6.24 13.44 13.97
C LEU A 218 6.36 13.91 12.50
N PHE A 219 5.28 14.47 11.93
CA PHE A 219 5.26 14.90 10.53
C PHE A 219 5.28 16.44 10.35
N GLY A 220 5.34 17.21 11.42
CA GLY A 220 5.52 18.68 11.41
C GLY A 220 4.30 19.46 10.94
N ARG A 221 4.00 20.58 11.60
CA ARG A 221 3.01 21.57 11.12
C ARG A 221 3.42 22.22 9.81
#